data_edf17ec7d11495829dc5c696ba743d70
#
_entry.id   edf17ec7d11495829dc5c696ba743d70
#
_cell.length_a   1.000
_cell.length_b   1.000
_cell.length_c   1.000
_cell.angle_alpha   90.00
_cell.angle_beta   90.00
_cell.angle_gamma   90.00
#
_symmetry.space_group_name_H-M   'P 1'
#
loop_
_entity.id
_entity.type
_entity.pdbx_description
1 polymer ?
#
loop_
_entity_poly.entity_id
_entity_poly.type
_entity_poly.pdbx_seq_one_letter_code
_entity_poly.pdbx_strand_id
1 'polypeptide(L)'
;MHVNGETSFIGQKADPEVDEITVDGRPLALEGQKRYLMLNKPRGYVCTLSDEKGRKTVAELVKDCGERVYPVGRLDLDSEGLLLLTNDGEWMQHLLHPRYEVNKVYEVSVAGEVRGAAEALASMTQLDGEPIRPAQVRVLRQGGDTAVLSITIHEGKNRQIRRMCAAAGLHVKRLKRVQEHALKLGALPVGVWRDLTEQELHATKSK
;
A
#
# COMPACT_ATOMS: atom_id res chain seq x y z
N MET A 1 31.41 12.81 -8.35
CA MET A 1 31.36 11.49 -7.72
C MET A 1 32.59 10.70 -8.12
N HIS A 2 33.20 9.99 -7.18
CA HIS A 2 34.36 9.13 -7.43
C HIS A 2 34.07 7.72 -6.89
N VAL A 3 34.64 6.73 -7.57
CA VAL A 3 34.60 5.33 -7.14
C VAL A 3 36.07 4.87 -7.03
N ASN A 4 36.50 4.44 -5.86
CA ASN A 4 37.88 4.05 -5.57
C ASN A 4 38.91 5.13 -5.92
N GLY A 5 38.56 6.42 -5.70
CA GLY A 5 39.39 7.59 -6.00
C GLY A 5 39.34 8.07 -7.45
N GLU A 6 38.74 7.34 -8.39
CA GLU A 6 38.61 7.73 -9.80
C GLU A 6 37.27 8.40 -10.08
N THR A 7 37.27 9.40 -11.00
CA THR A 7 36.02 10.07 -11.39
C THR A 7 35.10 9.11 -12.12
N SER A 8 33.89 8.93 -11.60
CA SER A 8 32.90 8.02 -12.16
C SER A 8 32.22 8.61 -13.42
N PHE A 9 31.81 7.75 -14.34
CA PHE A 9 31.02 8.10 -15.52
C PHE A 9 29.55 7.69 -15.38
N ILE A 10 28.67 8.28 -16.20
CA ILE A 10 27.23 8.00 -16.16
C ILE A 10 26.98 6.54 -16.54
N GLY A 11 26.31 5.81 -15.65
CA GLY A 11 25.99 4.38 -15.83
C GLY A 11 27.05 3.42 -15.28
N GLN A 12 28.13 3.91 -14.69
CA GLN A 12 29.09 3.08 -13.98
C GLN A 12 28.40 2.37 -12.80
N LYS A 13 28.61 1.06 -12.71
CA LYS A 13 28.17 0.27 -11.56
C LYS A 13 29.25 0.28 -10.49
N ALA A 14 28.86 0.38 -9.25
CA ALA A 14 29.71 0.26 -8.08
C ALA A 14 29.02 -0.63 -7.05
N ASP A 15 29.81 -1.44 -6.34
CA ASP A 15 29.34 -2.28 -5.26
C ASP A 15 29.63 -1.58 -3.92
N PRO A 16 28.59 -1.11 -3.20
CA PRO A 16 28.77 -0.37 -1.96
C PRO A 16 29.43 -1.16 -0.83
N GLU A 17 29.46 -2.50 -0.92
CA GLU A 17 30.12 -3.35 0.07
C GLU A 17 31.65 -3.45 -0.16
N VAL A 18 32.11 -3.11 -1.37
CA VAL A 18 33.50 -3.31 -1.78
C VAL A 18 34.16 -2.01 -2.25
N ASP A 19 33.40 -1.14 -2.91
CA ASP A 19 33.90 0.10 -3.53
C ASP A 19 33.80 1.30 -2.57
N GLU A 20 34.85 2.09 -2.49
CA GLU A 20 34.82 3.40 -1.84
C GLU A 20 34.15 4.42 -2.78
N ILE A 21 32.94 4.84 -2.41
CA ILE A 21 32.18 5.82 -3.19
C ILE A 21 32.18 7.16 -2.47
N THR A 22 32.62 8.24 -3.16
CA THR A 22 32.62 9.59 -2.62
C THR A 22 31.89 10.58 -3.51
N VAL A 23 31.25 11.58 -2.90
CA VAL A 23 30.65 12.74 -3.57
C VAL A 23 31.23 13.98 -2.92
N ASP A 24 31.85 14.84 -3.75
CA ASP A 24 32.54 16.09 -3.32
C ASP A 24 33.53 15.82 -2.16
N GLY A 25 34.28 14.70 -2.29
CA GLY A 25 35.29 14.30 -1.33
C GLY A 25 34.73 13.71 -0.01
N ARG A 26 33.41 13.52 0.10
CA ARG A 26 32.78 12.90 1.27
C ARG A 26 32.32 11.49 0.95
N PRO A 27 32.60 10.50 1.83
CA PRO A 27 32.08 9.15 1.66
C PRO A 27 30.55 9.19 1.49
N LEU A 28 30.05 8.46 0.50
CA LEU A 28 28.63 8.27 0.31
C LEU A 28 28.13 7.25 1.32
N ALA A 29 27.41 7.72 2.34
CA ALA A 29 26.68 6.82 3.24
C ALA A 29 25.52 6.22 2.46
N LEU A 30 25.66 4.98 2.00
CA LEU A 30 24.71 4.33 1.09
C LEU A 30 23.54 3.67 1.80
N GLU A 31 23.64 3.40 3.10
CA GLU A 31 22.54 2.79 3.87
C GLU A 31 22.31 3.50 5.20
N GLY A 32 21.19 4.22 5.28
CA GLY A 32 20.49 4.44 6.54
C GLY A 32 19.92 3.11 7.06
N GLN A 33 19.52 3.08 8.31
CA GLN A 33 18.87 1.91 8.91
C GLN A 33 17.61 1.52 8.09
N LYS A 34 17.52 0.26 7.65
CA LYS A 34 16.30 -0.22 6.98
C LYS A 34 15.10 -0.06 7.88
N ARG A 35 14.05 0.53 7.35
CA ARG A 35 12.80 0.80 8.06
C ARG A 35 11.63 0.13 7.34
N TYR A 36 10.76 -0.44 8.14
CA TYR A 36 9.56 -1.15 7.68
C TYR A 36 8.38 -0.67 8.53
N LEU A 37 7.57 0.22 7.98
CA LEU A 37 6.53 0.92 8.73
C LEU A 37 5.14 0.47 8.29
N MET A 38 4.23 0.40 9.26
CA MET A 38 2.79 0.31 9.04
C MET A 38 2.16 1.63 9.48
N LEU A 39 1.48 2.30 8.56
CA LEU A 39 0.71 3.53 8.79
C LEU A 39 -0.78 3.22 8.66
N ASN A 40 -1.60 3.68 9.61
CA ASN A 40 -3.04 3.78 9.40
C ASN A 40 -3.35 5.10 8.68
N LYS A 41 -3.26 5.07 7.33
CA LYS A 41 -3.42 6.25 6.50
C LYS A 41 -4.81 6.87 6.68
N PRO A 42 -4.94 8.15 7.03
CA PRO A 42 -6.22 8.86 7.04
C PRO A 42 -6.70 9.19 5.61
N ARG A 43 -7.97 9.48 5.44
CA ARG A 43 -8.50 10.10 4.22
C ARG A 43 -7.92 11.50 4.04
N GLY A 44 -7.84 11.98 2.79
CA GLY A 44 -7.34 13.31 2.48
C GLY A 44 -5.83 13.43 2.32
N TYR A 45 -5.09 12.32 2.41
CA TYR A 45 -3.64 12.27 2.19
C TYR A 45 -3.33 11.49 0.90
N VAL A 46 -2.44 12.04 0.06
CA VAL A 46 -1.95 11.36 -1.14
C VAL A 46 -0.74 10.48 -0.80
N CYS A 47 -0.64 9.32 -1.47
CA CYS A 47 0.47 8.38 -1.30
C CYS A 47 1.65 8.80 -2.19
N THR A 48 2.35 9.87 -1.79
CA THR A 48 3.55 10.40 -2.44
C THR A 48 4.46 11.05 -1.41
N LEU A 49 5.73 11.27 -1.76
CA LEU A 49 6.68 12.02 -0.94
C LEU A 49 6.52 13.52 -1.10
N SER A 50 6.10 13.98 -2.28
CA SER A 50 5.83 15.40 -2.56
C SER A 50 4.62 15.53 -3.46
N ASP A 51 3.93 16.65 -3.40
CA ASP A 51 2.75 16.93 -4.21
C ASP A 51 2.79 18.35 -4.76
N GLU A 52 2.83 18.49 -6.08
CA GLU A 52 2.88 19.80 -6.76
C GLU A 52 1.62 20.65 -6.55
N LYS A 53 0.50 20.02 -6.16
CA LYS A 53 -0.79 20.67 -5.90
C LYS A 53 -0.95 21.10 -4.43
N GLY A 54 0.09 20.92 -3.59
CA GLY A 54 0.06 21.29 -2.18
C GLY A 54 -0.90 20.47 -1.30
N ARG A 55 -1.30 19.27 -1.75
CA ARG A 55 -2.14 18.37 -0.94
C ARG A 55 -1.29 17.71 0.15
N LYS A 56 -1.90 17.39 1.27
CA LYS A 56 -1.25 16.63 2.35
C LYS A 56 -0.76 15.28 1.85
N THR A 57 0.46 14.92 2.22
CA THR A 57 1.13 13.68 1.77
C THR A 57 1.32 12.70 2.92
N VAL A 58 1.43 11.42 2.63
CA VAL A 58 1.75 10.40 3.64
C VAL A 58 3.15 10.59 4.23
N ALA A 59 4.07 11.25 3.49
CA ALA A 59 5.40 11.58 3.99
C ALA A 59 5.36 12.51 5.21
N GLU A 60 4.39 13.42 5.27
CA GLU A 60 4.21 14.31 6.42
C GLU A 60 3.86 13.54 7.71
N LEU A 61 3.16 12.41 7.59
CA LEU A 61 2.73 11.58 8.71
C LEU A 61 3.85 10.71 9.29
N VAL A 62 4.91 10.49 8.53
CA VAL A 62 6.03 9.61 8.91
C VAL A 62 7.37 10.36 8.97
N LYS A 63 7.34 11.70 8.98
CA LYS A 63 8.55 12.55 8.94
C LYS A 63 9.50 12.33 10.11
N ASP A 64 8.98 11.83 11.22
CA ASP A 64 9.69 11.55 12.48
C ASP A 64 10.23 10.11 12.55
N CYS A 65 10.14 9.33 11.48
CA CYS A 65 10.64 7.95 11.47
C CYS A 65 12.18 7.85 11.41
N GLY A 66 12.89 8.97 11.20
CA GLY A 66 14.35 9.04 11.20
C GLY A 66 15.00 8.77 9.83
N GLU A 67 14.30 8.11 8.91
CA GLU A 67 14.80 7.75 7.59
C GLU A 67 13.83 8.17 6.49
N ARG A 68 14.34 8.31 5.27
CA ARG A 68 13.50 8.54 4.11
C ARG A 68 12.85 7.25 3.66
N VAL A 69 11.54 7.12 3.84
CA VAL A 69 10.77 5.94 3.46
C VAL A 69 9.79 6.23 2.32
N TYR A 70 9.44 5.20 1.58
CA TYR A 70 8.57 5.26 0.40
C TYR A 70 7.34 4.38 0.62
N PRO A 71 6.15 4.79 0.17
CA PRO A 71 4.95 3.96 0.28
C PRO A 71 5.05 2.72 -0.62
N VAL A 72 4.75 1.56 -0.05
CA VAL A 72 4.63 0.29 -0.75
C VAL A 72 3.23 0.21 -1.35
N GLY A 73 3.11 0.56 -2.61
CA GLY A 73 1.82 0.72 -3.27
C GLY A 73 1.09 2.00 -2.86
N ARG A 74 -0.21 2.03 -3.15
CA ARG A 74 -1.02 3.24 -2.93
C ARG A 74 -2.39 2.91 -2.37
N LEU A 75 -2.94 3.88 -1.64
CA LEU A 75 -4.36 4.05 -1.36
C LEU A 75 -4.81 5.39 -1.96
N ASP A 76 -6.02 5.43 -2.47
CA ASP A 76 -6.59 6.67 -3.00
C ASP A 76 -6.72 7.75 -1.92
N LEU A 77 -6.87 9.00 -2.35
CA LEU A 77 -7.07 10.16 -1.46
C LEU A 77 -8.26 9.97 -0.51
N ASP A 78 -9.34 9.38 -1.02
CA ASP A 78 -10.60 9.12 -0.31
C ASP A 78 -10.67 7.73 0.36
N SER A 79 -9.55 6.98 0.35
CA SER A 79 -9.40 5.69 1.00
C SER A 79 -8.48 5.78 2.22
N GLU A 80 -8.66 4.89 3.19
CA GLU A 80 -7.94 4.88 4.45
C GLU A 80 -7.43 3.49 4.83
N GLY A 81 -6.67 3.41 5.92
CA GLY A 81 -6.25 2.15 6.53
C GLY A 81 -4.79 1.81 6.29
N LEU A 82 -4.48 0.53 6.28
CA LEU A 82 -3.12 -0.01 6.25
C LEU A 82 -2.37 0.43 5.00
N LEU A 83 -1.29 1.16 5.20
CA LEU A 83 -0.30 1.49 4.19
C LEU A 83 1.08 1.12 4.73
N LEU A 84 1.85 0.37 3.95
CA LEU A 84 3.23 0.04 4.28
C LEU A 84 4.16 1.09 3.68
N LEU A 85 5.25 1.40 4.41
CA LEU A 85 6.32 2.28 3.91
C LEU A 85 7.67 1.65 4.26
N THR A 86 8.66 1.85 3.39
CA THR A 86 10.01 1.31 3.60
C THR A 86 11.05 2.09 2.79
N ASN A 87 12.33 1.98 3.18
CA ASN A 87 13.49 2.33 2.35
C ASN A 87 14.19 1.07 1.76
N ASP A 88 13.65 -0.14 2.00
CA ASP A 88 14.14 -1.38 1.40
C ASP A 88 13.45 -1.65 0.06
N GLY A 89 14.16 -1.37 -1.05
CA GLY A 89 13.62 -1.54 -2.40
C GLY A 89 13.33 -2.99 -2.76
N GLU A 90 14.10 -3.95 -2.26
CA GLU A 90 13.90 -5.39 -2.53
C GLU A 90 12.61 -5.89 -1.87
N TRP A 91 12.40 -5.54 -0.59
CA TRP A 91 11.17 -5.87 0.12
C TRP A 91 9.95 -5.21 -0.53
N MET A 92 10.07 -3.93 -0.94
CA MET A 92 9.02 -3.23 -1.68
C MET A 92 8.67 -3.95 -2.98
N GLN A 93 9.69 -4.32 -3.78
CA GLN A 93 9.48 -5.03 -5.04
C GLN A 93 8.81 -6.39 -4.81
N HIS A 94 9.21 -7.12 -3.77
CA HIS A 94 8.58 -8.40 -3.41
C HIS A 94 7.08 -8.23 -3.16
N LEU A 95 6.66 -7.25 -2.37
CA LEU A 95 5.24 -7.03 -2.05
C LEU A 95 4.42 -6.48 -3.22
N LEU A 96 5.04 -5.73 -4.14
CA LEU A 96 4.34 -5.13 -5.27
C LEU A 96 4.27 -6.02 -6.51
N HIS A 97 5.13 -7.03 -6.61
CA HIS A 97 5.22 -7.82 -7.81
C HIS A 97 3.99 -8.73 -7.99
N PRO A 98 3.31 -8.69 -9.14
CA PRO A 98 2.05 -9.40 -9.38
C PRO A 98 2.11 -10.92 -9.18
N ARG A 99 3.31 -11.54 -9.33
CA ARG A 99 3.49 -13.00 -9.17
C ARG A 99 3.22 -13.50 -7.74
N TYR A 100 3.33 -12.62 -6.73
CA TYR A 100 3.14 -13.02 -5.34
C TYR A 100 1.70 -12.93 -4.87
N GLU A 101 0.79 -12.40 -5.71
CA GLU A 101 -0.66 -12.39 -5.49
C GLU A 101 -1.07 -11.90 -4.08
N VAL A 102 -0.45 -10.82 -3.64
CA VAL A 102 -0.64 -10.30 -2.29
C VAL A 102 -2.11 -9.96 -2.03
N ASN A 103 -2.70 -10.67 -1.07
CA ASN A 103 -4.07 -10.43 -0.63
C ASN A 103 -4.22 -9.08 0.03
N LYS A 104 -5.25 -8.33 -0.35
CA LYS A 104 -5.64 -7.07 0.27
C LYS A 104 -7.08 -7.18 0.74
N VAL A 105 -7.30 -7.02 2.04
CA VAL A 105 -8.63 -7.08 2.65
C VAL A 105 -9.11 -5.69 3.01
N TYR A 106 -10.32 -5.38 2.60
CA TYR A 106 -10.95 -4.09 2.84
C TYR A 106 -12.26 -4.25 3.60
N GLU A 107 -12.50 -3.37 4.58
CA GLU A 107 -13.82 -3.09 5.11
C GLU A 107 -14.44 -1.96 4.30
N VAL A 108 -15.61 -2.23 3.70
CA VAL A 108 -16.26 -1.33 2.77
C VAL A 108 -17.67 -1.04 3.28
N SER A 109 -17.91 0.21 3.71
CA SER A 109 -19.28 0.66 4.02
C SER A 109 -19.94 1.14 2.74
N VAL A 110 -21.08 0.56 2.41
CA VAL A 110 -21.83 0.83 1.20
C VAL A 110 -23.29 1.22 1.51
N ALA A 111 -23.91 1.92 0.58
CA ALA A 111 -25.35 2.19 0.57
C ALA A 111 -25.91 1.92 -0.83
N GLY A 112 -27.19 1.57 -0.92
CA GLY A 112 -27.90 1.26 -2.17
C GLY A 112 -28.57 -0.10 -2.12
N GLU A 113 -28.61 -0.82 -3.25
CA GLU A 113 -29.19 -2.18 -3.30
C GLU A 113 -28.22 -3.20 -2.67
N VAL A 114 -28.29 -3.33 -1.34
CA VAL A 114 -27.37 -4.19 -0.59
C VAL A 114 -27.78 -5.66 -0.58
N ARG A 115 -29.02 -5.96 -0.99
CA ARG A 115 -29.53 -7.32 -1.03
C ARG A 115 -28.88 -8.09 -2.19
N GLY A 116 -28.24 -9.23 -1.92
CA GLY A 116 -27.49 -9.98 -2.93
C GLY A 116 -26.18 -9.31 -3.42
N ALA A 117 -25.79 -8.19 -2.80
CA ALA A 117 -24.60 -7.43 -3.24
C ALA A 117 -23.30 -8.22 -3.08
N ALA A 118 -23.18 -9.05 -2.03
CA ALA A 118 -21.98 -9.85 -1.79
C ALA A 118 -21.78 -10.88 -2.91
N GLU A 119 -22.84 -11.56 -3.30
CA GLU A 119 -22.86 -12.55 -4.39
C GLU A 119 -22.56 -11.89 -5.74
N ALA A 120 -23.20 -10.74 -6.00
CA ALA A 120 -22.98 -9.97 -7.23
C ALA A 120 -21.51 -9.53 -7.36
N LEU A 121 -20.90 -9.01 -6.29
CA LEU A 121 -19.50 -8.59 -6.28
C LEU A 121 -18.55 -9.78 -6.40
N ALA A 122 -18.83 -10.90 -5.73
CA ALA A 122 -17.97 -12.10 -5.75
C ALA A 122 -17.99 -12.81 -7.12
N SER A 123 -19.10 -12.71 -7.86
CA SER A 123 -19.25 -13.34 -9.18
C SER A 123 -18.67 -12.49 -10.32
N MET A 124 -18.21 -11.26 -10.06
CA MET A 124 -17.64 -10.41 -11.10
C MET A 124 -16.33 -10.97 -11.63
N THR A 125 -16.26 -11.20 -12.93
CA THR A 125 -15.06 -11.63 -13.66
C THR A 125 -14.57 -10.60 -14.66
N GLN A 126 -15.34 -9.53 -14.87
CA GLN A 126 -15.01 -8.40 -15.74
C GLN A 126 -15.41 -7.08 -15.08
N LEU A 127 -14.64 -6.04 -15.37
CA LEU A 127 -14.89 -4.68 -14.91
C LEU A 127 -14.53 -3.70 -16.03
N ASP A 128 -15.53 -2.96 -16.52
CA ASP A 128 -15.40 -2.03 -17.66
C ASP A 128 -14.79 -2.70 -18.91
N GLY A 129 -15.21 -3.94 -19.18
CA GLY A 129 -14.73 -4.73 -20.32
C GLY A 129 -13.38 -5.44 -20.13
N GLU A 130 -12.69 -5.20 -19.02
CA GLU A 130 -11.43 -5.85 -18.70
C GLU A 130 -11.64 -7.03 -17.72
N PRO A 131 -10.93 -8.16 -17.90
CA PRO A 131 -10.99 -9.26 -16.96
C PRO A 131 -10.42 -8.83 -15.60
N ILE A 132 -11.09 -9.27 -14.53
CA ILE A 132 -10.64 -9.14 -13.15
C ILE A 132 -10.64 -10.50 -12.48
N ARG A 133 -9.81 -10.65 -11.46
CA ARG A 133 -9.85 -11.85 -10.61
C ARG A 133 -11.06 -11.77 -9.68
N PRO A 134 -11.78 -12.90 -9.46
CA PRO A 134 -12.91 -12.93 -8.53
C PRO A 134 -12.49 -12.47 -7.13
N ALA A 135 -13.29 -11.60 -6.55
CA ALA A 135 -13.10 -11.16 -5.18
C ALA A 135 -13.77 -12.13 -4.19
N GLN A 136 -13.21 -12.26 -2.99
CA GLN A 136 -13.95 -12.90 -1.89
C GLN A 136 -14.72 -11.80 -1.16
N VAL A 137 -16.02 -11.98 -1.00
CA VAL A 137 -16.90 -10.98 -0.36
C VAL A 137 -17.68 -11.63 0.76
N ARG A 138 -17.71 -10.95 1.93
CA ARG A 138 -18.50 -11.37 3.09
C ARG A 138 -19.26 -10.18 3.64
N VAL A 139 -20.52 -10.37 4.02
CA VAL A 139 -21.29 -9.36 4.74
C VAL A 139 -20.89 -9.40 6.21
N LEU A 140 -20.36 -8.28 6.72
CA LEU A 140 -20.05 -8.12 8.14
C LEU A 140 -21.25 -7.60 8.91
N ARG A 141 -21.98 -6.65 8.33
CA ARG A 141 -23.22 -6.07 8.89
C ARG A 141 -24.10 -5.59 7.73
N GLN A 142 -25.41 -5.68 7.92
CA GLN A 142 -26.40 -5.17 6.96
C GLN A 142 -27.62 -4.65 7.72
N GLY A 143 -28.18 -3.53 7.25
CA GLY A 143 -29.39 -2.95 7.81
C GLY A 143 -29.98 -1.91 6.85
N GLY A 144 -31.25 -2.10 6.50
CA GLY A 144 -31.93 -1.23 5.52
C GLY A 144 -31.22 -1.25 4.16
N ASP A 145 -30.88 -0.07 3.68
CA ASP A 145 -30.17 0.19 2.43
C ASP A 145 -28.65 0.32 2.59
N THR A 146 -28.10 -0.11 3.74
CA THR A 146 -26.67 -0.01 4.04
C THR A 146 -26.08 -1.37 4.42
N ALA A 147 -24.80 -1.56 4.09
CA ALA A 147 -24.03 -2.73 4.54
C ALA A 147 -22.56 -2.37 4.81
N VAL A 148 -21.91 -3.20 5.62
CA VAL A 148 -20.46 -3.26 5.73
C VAL A 148 -20.01 -4.61 5.19
N LEU A 149 -19.18 -4.57 4.16
CA LEU A 149 -18.66 -5.74 3.48
C LEU A 149 -17.17 -5.90 3.80
N SER A 150 -16.72 -7.15 3.95
CA SER A 150 -15.31 -7.50 3.85
C SER A 150 -15.03 -7.97 2.43
N ILE A 151 -14.15 -7.25 1.71
CA ILE A 151 -13.80 -7.57 0.33
C ILE A 151 -12.30 -7.87 0.26
N THR A 152 -11.96 -9.08 -0.20
CA THR A 152 -10.57 -9.48 -0.47
C THR A 152 -10.33 -9.52 -1.96
N ILE A 153 -9.28 -8.80 -2.40
CA ILE A 153 -8.81 -8.81 -3.79
C ILE A 153 -7.32 -9.21 -3.83
N HIS A 154 -6.90 -9.80 -4.96
CA HIS A 154 -5.52 -10.27 -5.21
C HIS A 154 -4.76 -9.36 -6.17
N GLU A 155 -5.39 -8.33 -6.64
CA GLU A 155 -4.86 -7.32 -7.57
C GLU A 155 -5.13 -5.91 -7.04
N GLY A 156 -4.75 -4.89 -7.77
CA GLY A 156 -4.94 -3.50 -7.32
C GLY A 156 -5.15 -2.56 -8.50
N LYS A 157 -6.14 -2.88 -9.38
CA LYS A 157 -6.49 -1.99 -10.47
C LYS A 157 -7.01 -0.65 -9.93
N ASN A 158 -6.83 0.40 -10.71
CA ASN A 158 -7.24 1.75 -10.30
C ASN A 158 -8.70 1.76 -9.83
N ARG A 159 -8.94 2.17 -8.58
CA ARG A 159 -10.25 2.28 -7.91
C ARG A 159 -11.14 1.05 -8.05
N GLN A 160 -10.55 -0.15 -8.12
CA GLN A 160 -11.23 -1.40 -8.46
C GLN A 160 -12.47 -1.64 -7.61
N ILE A 161 -12.37 -1.66 -6.28
CA ILE A 161 -13.50 -1.93 -5.37
C ILE A 161 -14.63 -0.90 -5.56
N ARG A 162 -14.29 0.38 -5.75
CA ARG A 162 -15.31 1.43 -5.97
C ARG A 162 -16.05 1.26 -7.28
N ARG A 163 -15.33 0.86 -8.34
CA ARG A 163 -15.91 0.56 -9.66
C ARG A 163 -16.78 -0.69 -9.60
N MET A 164 -16.30 -1.76 -8.93
CA MET A 164 -17.10 -2.98 -8.70
C MET A 164 -18.40 -2.66 -7.95
N CYS A 165 -18.33 -1.90 -6.85
CA CYS A 165 -19.50 -1.49 -6.09
C CYS A 165 -20.47 -0.66 -6.95
N ALA A 166 -19.98 0.30 -7.73
CA ALA A 166 -20.81 1.11 -8.62
C ALA A 166 -21.51 0.25 -9.68
N ALA A 167 -20.82 -0.73 -10.27
CA ALA A 167 -21.41 -1.68 -11.23
C ALA A 167 -22.49 -2.57 -10.59
N ALA A 168 -22.42 -2.81 -9.27
CA ALA A 168 -23.44 -3.53 -8.49
C ALA A 168 -24.53 -2.61 -7.90
N GLY A 169 -24.65 -1.34 -8.33
CA GLY A 169 -25.64 -0.39 -7.81
C GLY A 169 -25.36 0.12 -6.40
N LEU A 170 -24.13 0.03 -5.92
CA LEU A 170 -23.72 0.42 -4.58
C LEU A 170 -22.89 1.71 -4.57
N HIS A 171 -23.13 2.53 -3.56
CA HIS A 171 -22.32 3.73 -3.28
C HIS A 171 -21.36 3.47 -2.10
N VAL A 172 -20.04 3.55 -2.34
CA VAL A 172 -19.05 3.40 -1.30
C VAL A 172 -18.97 4.66 -0.44
N LYS A 173 -19.35 4.56 0.82
CA LYS A 173 -19.28 5.62 1.84
C LYS A 173 -17.92 5.64 2.52
N ARG A 174 -17.34 4.46 2.78
CA ARG A 174 -16.03 4.31 3.43
C ARG A 174 -15.30 3.10 2.83
N LEU A 175 -14.01 3.25 2.57
CA LEU A 175 -13.13 2.18 2.09
C LEU A 175 -11.88 2.16 2.96
N LYS A 176 -11.71 1.12 3.77
CA LYS A 176 -10.60 0.97 4.70
C LYS A 176 -9.86 -0.33 4.43
N ARG A 177 -8.58 -0.27 4.06
CA ARG A 177 -7.74 -1.46 3.99
C ARG A 177 -7.36 -1.89 5.39
N VAL A 178 -7.77 -3.09 5.79
CA VAL A 178 -7.55 -3.63 7.14
C VAL A 178 -6.47 -4.71 7.18
N GLN A 179 -6.13 -5.27 6.01
CA GLN A 179 -5.06 -6.26 5.91
C GLN A 179 -4.39 -6.18 4.52
N GLU A 180 -3.09 -6.41 4.50
CA GLU A 180 -2.29 -6.61 3.30
C GLU A 180 -1.27 -7.72 3.56
N HIS A 181 -1.25 -8.76 2.69
CA HIS A 181 -0.51 -9.99 2.96
C HIS A 181 -0.93 -10.59 4.31
N ALA A 182 0.04 -10.99 5.15
CA ALA A 182 -0.19 -11.47 6.52
C ALA A 182 -0.40 -10.34 7.55
N LEU A 183 -0.17 -9.07 7.16
CA LEU A 183 -0.16 -7.93 8.06
C LEU A 183 -1.57 -7.40 8.29
N LYS A 184 -1.98 -7.29 9.54
CA LYS A 184 -3.27 -6.75 9.95
C LYS A 184 -3.09 -5.39 10.61
N LEU A 185 -3.95 -4.44 10.26
CA LEU A 185 -3.94 -3.09 10.83
C LEU A 185 -4.16 -3.09 12.35
N GLY A 186 -5.01 -4.00 12.82
CA GLY A 186 -5.34 -4.09 14.25
C GLY A 186 -5.93 -2.81 14.81
N ALA A 187 -5.51 -2.47 16.03
CA ALA A 187 -5.97 -1.31 16.79
C ALA A 187 -5.12 -0.04 16.54
N LEU A 188 -4.24 -0.02 15.51
CA LEU A 188 -3.42 1.15 15.21
C LEU A 188 -4.31 2.37 14.94
N PRO A 189 -4.19 3.49 15.69
CA PRO A 189 -5.04 4.66 15.51
C PRO A 189 -4.85 5.32 14.14
N VAL A 190 -5.87 6.04 13.67
CA VAL A 190 -5.82 6.77 12.38
C VAL A 190 -4.76 7.87 12.44
N GLY A 191 -3.93 7.96 11.39
CA GLY A 191 -2.83 8.92 11.29
C GLY A 191 -1.56 8.50 12.02
N VAL A 192 -1.58 7.39 12.75
CA VAL A 192 -0.43 6.87 13.51
C VAL A 192 0.28 5.80 12.69
N TRP A 193 1.60 5.78 12.80
CA TRP A 193 2.46 4.74 12.25
C TRP A 193 3.22 4.01 13.35
N ARG A 194 3.72 2.83 13.06
CA ARG A 194 4.67 2.06 13.88
C ARG A 194 5.60 1.24 13.01
N ASP A 195 6.71 0.83 13.57
CA ASP A 195 7.54 -0.21 12.94
C ASP A 195 6.80 -1.55 12.89
N LEU A 196 7.11 -2.35 11.88
CA LEU A 196 6.74 -3.76 11.85
C LEU A 196 7.59 -4.52 12.88
N THR A 197 6.99 -5.48 13.55
CA THR A 197 7.73 -6.43 14.38
C THR A 197 8.54 -7.40 13.50
N GLU A 198 9.57 -8.05 14.06
CA GLU A 198 10.33 -9.06 13.34
C GLU A 198 9.46 -10.21 12.85
N GLN A 199 8.46 -10.62 13.63
CA GLN A 199 7.51 -11.65 13.23
C GLN A 199 6.65 -11.22 12.04
N GLU A 200 6.16 -9.97 12.05
CA GLU A 200 5.41 -9.40 10.93
C GLU A 200 6.27 -9.31 9.67
N LEU A 201 7.52 -8.85 9.81
CA LEU A 201 8.44 -8.76 8.68
C LEU A 201 8.76 -10.15 8.11
N HIS A 202 9.03 -11.13 8.97
CA HIS A 202 9.27 -12.51 8.54
C HIS A 202 8.05 -13.08 7.81
N ALA A 203 6.83 -12.84 8.31
CA ALA A 203 5.59 -13.31 7.70
C ALA A 203 5.34 -12.73 6.29
N THR A 204 5.97 -11.60 5.94
CA THR A 204 5.87 -11.03 4.59
C THR A 204 6.91 -11.58 3.62
N LYS A 205 7.94 -12.29 4.09
CA LYS A 205 8.99 -12.92 3.28
C LYS A 205 8.68 -14.39 2.96
N SER A 206 7.78 -15.00 3.72
CA SER A 206 7.33 -16.37 3.49
C SER A 206 6.35 -16.41 2.31
N LYS A 207 6.50 -17.43 1.43
CA LYS A 207 5.61 -17.67 0.27
C LYS A 207 4.22 -18.08 0.72
#